data_db5365528dc57a19dc1ef1ca43797c2d
#
_entry.id   db5365528dc57a19dc1ef1ca43797c2d
#
_cell.length_a   1.000
_cell.length_b   1.000
_cell.length_c   1.000
_cell.angle_alpha   90.00
_cell.angle_beta   90.00
_cell.angle_gamma   90.00
#
_symmetry.space_group_name_H-M   'P 1'
#
loop_
_entity.id
_entity.type
_entity.pdbx_description
1 polymer ?
#
loop_
_entity_poly.entity_id
_entity_poly.type
_entity_poly.pdbx_seq_one_letter_code
_entity_poly.pdbx_strand_id
1 'polypeptide(L)'
;MQRQEIEETSGKYLEFMVHGFMNGLITLQELEGISDEEMETVYALGYNFFTYGKYEAAKDIFTGLTAYAPYTSHYWRALGAVNQQLKDYTEAIAAYDMAVANDENDVVSYVYRGESQILSGNVDPGLNDLKKVLELAPAHPEAGQWVQRAELLLKLQESKKPA
;
A
#
# COMPACT_ATOMS: atom_id res chain seq x y z
N MET A 1 22.91 40.37 16.03
CA MET A 1 21.52 40.49 15.50
C MET A 1 21.21 39.37 14.51
N GLN A 2 21.85 39.28 13.37
CA GLN A 2 21.53 38.23 12.36
C GLN A 2 21.56 36.77 12.86
N ARG A 3 22.52 36.40 13.70
CA ARG A 3 22.63 35.01 14.18
C ARG A 3 21.49 34.62 15.14
N GLN A 4 21.06 35.51 16.03
CA GLN A 4 19.92 35.30 16.92
C GLN A 4 18.59 35.21 16.16
N GLU A 5 18.40 36.02 15.13
CA GLU A 5 17.20 35.95 14.27
C GLU A 5 17.13 34.63 13.47
N ILE A 6 18.27 34.13 13.00
CA ILE A 6 18.34 32.84 12.31
C ILE A 6 18.02 31.68 13.27
N GLU A 7 18.59 31.68 14.48
CA GLU A 7 18.32 30.68 15.50
C GLU A 7 16.84 30.67 15.95
N GLU A 8 16.25 31.86 16.16
CA GLU A 8 14.82 31.99 16.52
C GLU A 8 13.89 31.56 15.38
N THR A 9 14.21 31.90 14.15
CA THR A 9 13.45 31.50 12.95
C THR A 9 13.53 29.99 12.74
N SER A 10 14.73 29.39 12.91
CA SER A 10 14.91 27.94 12.82
C SER A 10 14.17 27.19 13.92
N GLY A 11 14.16 27.72 15.14
CA GLY A 11 13.41 27.14 16.26
C GLY A 11 11.90 27.11 16.01
N LYS A 12 11.33 28.23 15.56
CA LYS A 12 9.90 28.31 15.20
C LYS A 12 9.52 27.38 14.02
N TYR A 13 10.40 27.27 13.03
CA TYR A 13 10.19 26.36 11.91
C TYR A 13 10.19 24.90 12.39
N LEU A 14 11.15 24.50 13.23
CA LEU A 14 11.19 23.16 13.79
C LEU A 14 9.96 22.85 14.66
N GLU A 15 9.52 23.79 15.51
CA GLU A 15 8.28 23.64 16.27
C GLU A 15 7.06 23.44 15.35
N PHE A 16 6.95 24.22 14.28
CA PHE A 16 5.88 24.08 13.29
C PHE A 16 5.90 22.70 12.63
N MET A 17 7.07 22.22 12.18
CA MET A 17 7.22 20.92 11.54
C MET A 17 6.88 19.78 12.51
N VAL A 18 7.41 19.80 13.74
CA VAL A 18 7.11 18.79 14.75
C VAL A 18 5.62 18.80 15.12
N HIS A 19 5.03 19.97 15.30
CA HIS A 19 3.59 20.09 15.59
C HIS A 19 2.76 19.56 14.41
N GLY A 20 3.12 19.87 13.16
CA GLY A 20 2.48 19.36 11.96
C GLY A 20 2.53 17.84 11.90
N PHE A 21 3.70 17.23 12.16
CA PHE A 21 3.88 15.79 12.20
C PHE A 21 3.04 15.13 13.32
N MET A 22 3.09 15.67 14.54
CA MET A 22 2.32 15.13 15.68
C MET A 22 0.81 15.18 15.47
N ASN A 23 0.32 16.10 14.63
CA ASN A 23 -1.09 16.21 14.27
C ASN A 23 -1.45 15.53 12.93
N GLY A 24 -0.52 14.82 12.31
CA GLY A 24 -0.73 14.15 11.03
C GLY A 24 -0.91 15.07 9.82
N LEU A 25 -0.47 16.34 9.93
CA LEU A 25 -0.54 17.33 8.85
C LEU A 25 0.65 17.24 7.90
N ILE A 26 1.77 16.69 8.36
CA ILE A 26 2.96 16.40 7.57
C ILE A 26 3.45 14.99 7.86
N THR A 27 4.07 14.37 6.88
CA THR A 27 4.64 13.02 6.95
C THR A 27 6.05 13.04 7.53
N LEU A 28 6.58 11.87 7.88
CA LEU A 28 7.98 11.74 8.28
C LEU A 28 8.92 12.07 7.10
N GLN A 29 8.53 11.71 5.87
CA GLN A 29 9.23 12.06 4.66
C GLN A 29 9.41 13.59 4.53
N GLU A 30 8.33 14.35 4.69
CA GLU A 30 8.35 15.82 4.62
C GLU A 30 9.16 16.44 5.77
N LEU A 31 9.05 15.88 6.98
CA LEU A 31 9.80 16.33 8.15
C LEU A 31 11.32 16.17 7.95
N GLU A 32 11.74 15.05 7.38
CA GLU A 32 13.14 14.72 7.11
C GLU A 32 13.67 15.37 5.81
N GLY A 33 12.76 15.92 4.98
CA GLY A 33 13.11 16.56 3.71
C GLY A 33 13.53 15.57 2.63
N ILE A 34 13.05 14.33 2.69
CA ILE A 34 13.33 13.28 1.69
C ILE A 34 12.47 13.52 0.46
N SER A 35 13.09 13.59 -0.70
CA SER A 35 12.38 13.77 -1.96
C SER A 35 11.63 12.52 -2.41
N ASP A 36 10.61 12.69 -3.25
CA ASP A 36 9.88 11.58 -3.86
C ASP A 36 10.81 10.68 -4.70
N GLU A 37 11.81 11.26 -5.39
CA GLU A 37 12.80 10.50 -6.16
C GLU A 37 13.67 9.59 -5.29
N GLU A 38 14.06 10.06 -4.10
CA GLU A 38 14.78 9.23 -3.13
C GLU A 38 13.91 8.10 -2.60
N MET A 39 12.64 8.39 -2.29
CA MET A 39 11.68 7.37 -1.87
C MET A 39 11.45 6.31 -2.96
N GLU A 40 11.28 6.72 -4.23
CA GLU A 40 11.14 5.80 -5.36
C GLU A 40 12.41 4.96 -5.61
N THR A 41 13.59 5.50 -5.32
CA THR A 41 14.84 4.74 -5.37
C THR A 41 14.86 3.63 -4.31
N VAL A 42 14.40 3.91 -3.10
CA VAL A 42 14.26 2.92 -2.03
C VAL A 42 13.16 1.89 -2.39
N TYR A 43 12.05 2.34 -2.98
CA TYR A 43 11.01 1.45 -3.49
C TYR A 43 11.55 0.47 -4.54
N ALA A 44 12.32 0.96 -5.50
CA ALA A 44 12.95 0.11 -6.53
C ALA A 44 13.88 -0.93 -5.92
N LEU A 45 14.61 -0.59 -4.86
CA LEU A 45 15.43 -1.57 -4.12
C LEU A 45 14.56 -2.66 -3.46
N GLY A 46 13.48 -2.28 -2.79
CA GLY A 46 12.50 -3.21 -2.21
C GLY A 46 11.90 -4.14 -3.26
N TYR A 47 11.53 -3.59 -4.42
CA TYR A 47 11.00 -4.35 -5.54
C TYR A 47 12.02 -5.35 -6.10
N ASN A 48 13.30 -4.99 -6.18
CA ASN A 48 14.37 -5.92 -6.55
C ASN A 48 14.48 -7.08 -5.56
N PHE A 49 14.46 -6.82 -4.25
CA PHE A 49 14.46 -7.90 -3.26
C PHE A 49 13.23 -8.81 -3.40
N PHE A 50 12.05 -8.22 -3.64
CA PHE A 50 10.82 -8.98 -3.89
C PHE A 50 10.96 -9.91 -5.09
N THR A 51 11.45 -9.42 -6.24
CA THR A 51 11.61 -10.20 -7.48
C THR A 51 12.63 -11.31 -7.35
N TYR A 52 13.64 -11.14 -6.49
CA TYR A 52 14.64 -12.19 -6.17
C TYR A 52 14.19 -13.13 -5.04
N GLY A 53 12.94 -13.04 -4.57
CA GLY A 53 12.39 -13.91 -3.53
C GLY A 53 12.92 -13.62 -2.13
N LYS A 54 13.60 -12.48 -1.92
CA LYS A 54 14.10 -12.04 -0.61
C LYS A 54 13.00 -11.26 0.13
N TYR A 55 11.91 -11.97 0.45
CA TYR A 55 10.68 -11.34 0.93
C TYR A 55 10.82 -10.62 2.25
N GLU A 56 11.59 -11.14 3.21
CA GLU A 56 11.82 -10.47 4.49
C GLU A 56 12.54 -9.12 4.32
N ALA A 57 13.58 -9.08 3.49
CA ALA A 57 14.29 -7.83 3.19
C ALA A 57 13.40 -6.82 2.45
N ALA A 58 12.55 -7.29 1.53
CA ALA A 58 11.56 -6.45 0.86
C ALA A 58 10.52 -5.92 1.86
N LYS A 59 10.06 -6.75 2.81
CA LYS A 59 9.12 -6.36 3.87
C LYS A 59 9.67 -5.22 4.72
N ASP A 60 10.92 -5.31 5.15
CA ASP A 60 11.57 -4.27 5.95
C ASP A 60 11.59 -2.93 5.21
N ILE A 61 11.95 -2.95 3.91
CA ILE A 61 11.98 -1.74 3.08
C ILE A 61 10.58 -1.15 2.90
N PHE A 62 9.59 -1.95 2.52
CA PHE A 62 8.24 -1.42 2.29
C PHE A 62 7.58 -0.98 3.61
N THR A 63 7.88 -1.61 4.74
CA THR A 63 7.45 -1.13 6.06
C THR A 63 8.04 0.25 6.35
N GLY A 64 9.32 0.46 6.07
CA GLY A 64 9.95 1.79 6.18
C GLY A 64 9.26 2.83 5.29
N LEU A 65 9.03 2.51 4.00
CA LEU A 65 8.36 3.42 3.06
C LEU A 65 6.95 3.81 3.51
N THR A 66 6.16 2.87 4.02
CA THR A 66 4.81 3.17 4.53
C THR A 66 4.84 4.00 5.80
N ALA A 67 5.88 3.89 6.62
CA ALA A 67 6.06 4.74 7.81
C ALA A 67 6.44 6.19 7.44
N TYR A 68 7.28 6.36 6.41
CA TYR A 68 7.71 7.68 5.95
C TYR A 68 6.64 8.40 5.12
N ALA A 69 5.95 7.68 4.24
CA ALA A 69 4.92 8.22 3.34
C ALA A 69 3.61 7.41 3.44
N PRO A 70 2.85 7.54 4.55
CA PRO A 70 1.67 6.71 4.86
C PRO A 70 0.49 6.92 3.90
N TYR A 71 0.49 7.98 3.12
CA TYR A 71 -0.58 8.30 2.17
C TYR A 71 -0.28 7.82 0.73
N THR A 72 0.83 7.12 0.52
CA THR A 72 1.24 6.61 -0.79
C THR A 72 0.73 5.18 -1.01
N SER A 73 -0.36 5.02 -1.76
CA SER A 73 -1.08 3.76 -1.98
C SER A 73 -0.17 2.62 -2.44
N HIS A 74 0.70 2.85 -3.43
CA HIS A 74 1.52 1.78 -4.00
C HIS A 74 2.58 1.22 -3.05
N TYR A 75 3.02 1.95 -2.01
CA TYR A 75 3.90 1.41 -0.97
C TYR A 75 3.16 0.40 -0.10
N TRP A 76 1.93 0.71 0.28
CA TRP A 76 1.06 -0.22 1.01
C TRP A 76 0.72 -1.46 0.19
N ARG A 77 0.45 -1.29 -1.12
CA ARG A 77 0.23 -2.41 -2.02
C ARG A 77 1.45 -3.32 -2.11
N ALA A 78 2.66 -2.76 -2.20
CA ALA A 78 3.90 -3.52 -2.20
C ALA A 78 4.11 -4.30 -0.90
N LEU A 79 3.84 -3.67 0.26
CA LEU A 79 3.88 -4.33 1.56
C LEU A 79 2.86 -5.48 1.65
N GLY A 80 1.64 -5.27 1.14
CA GLY A 80 0.63 -6.31 1.03
C GLY A 80 1.09 -7.49 0.18
N ALA A 81 1.70 -7.23 -0.98
CA ALA A 81 2.21 -8.26 -1.86
C ALA A 81 3.32 -9.11 -1.21
N VAL A 82 4.21 -8.49 -0.47
CA VAL A 82 5.26 -9.22 0.28
C VAL A 82 4.65 -10.11 1.36
N ASN A 83 3.74 -9.58 2.18
CA ASN A 83 3.08 -10.36 3.23
C ASN A 83 2.28 -11.53 2.64
N GLN A 84 1.66 -11.34 1.48
CA GLN A 84 0.98 -12.44 0.76
C GLN A 84 1.95 -13.54 0.33
N GLN A 85 3.15 -13.21 -0.17
CA GLN A 85 4.18 -14.19 -0.51
C GLN A 85 4.69 -14.93 0.74
N LEU A 86 4.79 -14.26 1.86
CA LEU A 86 5.11 -14.85 3.18
C LEU A 86 3.95 -15.66 3.77
N LYS A 87 2.77 -15.65 3.13
CA LYS A 87 1.52 -16.27 3.58
C LYS A 87 0.96 -15.66 4.88
N ASP A 88 1.41 -14.47 5.22
CA ASP A 88 0.85 -13.68 6.30
C ASP A 88 -0.34 -12.88 5.78
N TYR A 89 -1.44 -13.61 5.57
CA TYR A 89 -2.63 -13.02 4.94
C TYR A 89 -3.28 -11.94 5.80
N THR A 90 -3.14 -12.00 7.10
CA THR A 90 -3.67 -10.97 8.02
C THR A 90 -2.98 -9.64 7.78
N GLU A 91 -1.64 -9.62 7.78
CA GLU A 91 -0.85 -8.42 7.51
C GLU A 91 -0.99 -7.97 6.04
N ALA A 92 -1.14 -8.92 5.10
CA ALA A 92 -1.40 -8.59 3.70
C ALA A 92 -2.72 -7.82 3.55
N ILE A 93 -3.80 -8.30 4.16
CA ILE A 93 -5.12 -7.65 4.13
C ILE A 93 -5.03 -6.25 4.74
N ALA A 94 -4.40 -6.11 5.91
CA ALA A 94 -4.23 -4.82 6.57
C ALA A 94 -3.47 -3.81 5.69
N ALA A 95 -2.41 -4.25 5.01
CA ALA A 95 -1.66 -3.40 4.09
C ALA A 95 -2.51 -3.01 2.86
N TYR A 96 -3.25 -3.95 2.27
CA TYR A 96 -4.14 -3.63 1.15
C TYR A 96 -5.33 -2.74 1.58
N ASP A 97 -5.81 -2.83 2.82
CA ASP A 97 -6.81 -1.91 3.37
C ASP A 97 -6.30 -0.47 3.34
N MET A 98 -5.04 -0.26 3.74
CA MET A 98 -4.39 1.06 3.65
C MET A 98 -4.18 1.50 2.20
N ALA A 99 -3.84 0.58 1.29
CA ALA A 99 -3.70 0.91 -0.12
C ALA A 99 -5.00 1.42 -0.72
N VAL A 100 -6.13 0.73 -0.52
CA VAL A 100 -7.43 1.14 -1.04
C VAL A 100 -8.02 2.35 -0.31
N ALA A 101 -7.65 2.57 0.97
CA ALA A 101 -8.04 3.78 1.70
C ALA A 101 -7.36 5.04 1.14
N ASN A 102 -6.13 4.91 0.62
CA ASN A 102 -5.37 5.98 -0.02
C ASN A 102 -5.73 6.15 -1.51
N ASP A 103 -6.18 5.09 -2.18
CA ASP A 103 -6.65 5.12 -3.57
C ASP A 103 -7.81 4.13 -3.74
N GLU A 104 -9.05 4.63 -3.68
CA GLU A 104 -10.27 3.84 -3.82
C GLU A 104 -10.47 3.25 -5.23
N ASN A 105 -9.65 3.64 -6.19
CA ASN A 105 -9.66 3.15 -7.57
C ASN A 105 -8.53 2.15 -7.86
N ASP A 106 -7.73 1.78 -6.86
CA ASP A 106 -6.64 0.82 -7.03
C ASP A 106 -7.17 -0.61 -7.25
N VAL A 107 -7.52 -0.90 -8.51
CA VAL A 107 -8.02 -2.21 -8.96
C VAL A 107 -7.10 -3.35 -8.53
N VAL A 108 -5.78 -3.15 -8.55
CA VAL A 108 -4.78 -4.17 -8.21
C VAL A 108 -4.87 -4.55 -6.74
N SER A 109 -4.99 -3.56 -5.85
CA SER A 109 -5.12 -3.79 -4.42
C SER A 109 -6.42 -4.53 -4.07
N TYR A 110 -7.54 -4.24 -4.73
CA TYR A 110 -8.77 -5.01 -4.54
C TYR A 110 -8.62 -6.47 -4.94
N VAL A 111 -7.95 -6.77 -6.07
CA VAL A 111 -7.73 -8.17 -6.49
C VAL A 111 -6.93 -8.92 -5.43
N TYR A 112 -5.80 -8.39 -5.02
CA TYR A 112 -4.92 -9.06 -4.07
C TYR A 112 -5.48 -9.12 -2.66
N ARG A 113 -6.22 -8.09 -2.21
CA ARG A 113 -6.93 -8.14 -0.94
C ARG A 113 -8.00 -9.25 -0.96
N GLY A 114 -8.79 -9.30 -2.02
CA GLY A 114 -9.79 -10.33 -2.23
C GLY A 114 -9.20 -11.74 -2.22
N GLU A 115 -8.07 -11.96 -2.90
CA GLU A 115 -7.34 -13.23 -2.85
C GLU A 115 -6.86 -13.56 -1.43
N SER A 116 -6.25 -12.60 -0.74
CA SER A 116 -5.75 -12.81 0.63
C SER A 116 -6.86 -13.14 1.60
N GLN A 117 -8.03 -12.49 1.46
CA GLN A 117 -9.23 -12.79 2.25
C GLN A 117 -9.74 -14.19 1.98
N ILE A 118 -9.83 -14.62 0.72
CA ILE A 118 -10.25 -15.99 0.37
C ILE A 118 -9.26 -17.02 0.92
N LEU A 119 -7.95 -16.76 0.80
CA LEU A 119 -6.91 -17.67 1.30
C LEU A 119 -6.87 -17.75 2.83
N SER A 120 -7.27 -16.70 3.53
CA SER A 120 -7.41 -16.69 4.99
C SER A 120 -8.74 -17.30 5.50
N GLY A 121 -9.63 -17.69 4.58
CA GLY A 121 -10.94 -18.25 4.92
C GLY A 121 -12.09 -17.23 4.98
N ASN A 122 -11.81 -15.95 4.77
CA ASN A 122 -12.80 -14.86 4.73
C ASN A 122 -13.39 -14.74 3.32
N VAL A 123 -14.15 -15.73 2.88
CA VAL A 123 -14.56 -15.85 1.48
C VAL A 123 -15.49 -14.72 1.04
N ASP A 124 -16.52 -14.37 1.81
CA ASP A 124 -17.52 -13.37 1.40
C ASP A 124 -16.92 -11.97 1.23
N PRO A 125 -16.10 -11.43 2.16
CA PRO A 125 -15.36 -10.20 1.92
C PRO A 125 -14.50 -10.26 0.66
N GLY A 126 -13.78 -11.37 0.45
CA GLY A 126 -12.95 -11.55 -0.74
C GLY A 126 -13.75 -11.50 -2.04
N LEU A 127 -14.91 -12.13 -2.08
CA LEU A 127 -15.80 -12.04 -3.24
C LEU A 127 -16.34 -10.63 -3.49
N ASN A 128 -16.57 -9.86 -2.42
CA ASN A 128 -17.00 -8.46 -2.55
C ASN A 128 -15.90 -7.60 -3.18
N ASP A 129 -14.64 -7.78 -2.78
CA ASP A 129 -13.51 -7.08 -3.39
C ASP A 129 -13.37 -7.43 -4.88
N LEU A 130 -13.48 -8.71 -5.24
CA LEU A 130 -13.42 -9.13 -6.64
C LEU A 130 -14.57 -8.57 -7.48
N LYS A 131 -15.78 -8.43 -6.92
CA LYS A 131 -16.90 -7.74 -7.59
C LYS A 131 -16.62 -6.25 -7.75
N LYS A 132 -15.99 -5.61 -6.74
CA LYS A 132 -15.58 -4.21 -6.83
C LYS A 132 -14.62 -3.95 -8.00
N VAL A 133 -13.72 -4.90 -8.29
CA VAL A 133 -12.86 -4.85 -9.49
C VAL A 133 -13.69 -4.74 -10.77
N LEU A 134 -14.77 -5.53 -10.90
CA LEU A 134 -15.64 -5.51 -12.09
C LEU A 134 -16.42 -4.19 -12.20
N GLU A 135 -16.78 -3.58 -11.07
CA GLU A 135 -17.42 -2.25 -11.05
C GLU A 135 -16.48 -1.14 -11.52
N LEU A 136 -15.19 -1.22 -11.15
CA LEU A 136 -14.17 -0.25 -11.53
C LEU A 136 -13.68 -0.43 -12.97
N ALA A 137 -13.80 -1.63 -13.53
CA ALA A 137 -13.26 -2.01 -14.85
C ALA A 137 -13.60 -1.03 -16.00
N PRO A 138 -14.83 -0.48 -16.14
CA PRO A 138 -15.15 0.41 -17.23
C PRO A 138 -14.34 1.72 -17.25
N ALA A 139 -13.89 2.18 -16.07
CA ALA A 139 -13.07 3.38 -15.92
C ALA A 139 -11.56 3.09 -16.04
N HIS A 140 -11.15 1.82 -16.01
CA HIS A 140 -9.76 1.36 -15.99
C HIS A 140 -9.46 0.32 -17.08
N PRO A 141 -9.51 0.68 -18.37
CA PRO A 141 -9.29 -0.27 -19.47
C PRO A 141 -7.89 -0.89 -19.45
N GLU A 142 -6.90 -0.20 -18.84
CA GLU A 142 -5.53 -0.68 -18.62
C GLU A 142 -5.46 -1.86 -17.64
N ALA A 143 -6.48 -2.02 -16.78
CA ALA A 143 -6.53 -3.06 -15.75
C ALA A 143 -7.06 -4.41 -16.26
N GLY A 144 -7.19 -4.61 -17.57
CA GLY A 144 -7.83 -5.79 -18.17
C GLY A 144 -7.34 -7.14 -17.65
N GLN A 145 -6.04 -7.30 -17.41
CA GLN A 145 -5.49 -8.52 -16.82
C GLN A 145 -6.00 -8.81 -15.40
N TRP A 146 -6.20 -7.76 -14.60
CA TRP A 146 -6.71 -7.85 -13.23
C TRP A 146 -8.19 -8.16 -13.20
N VAL A 147 -8.94 -7.61 -14.14
CA VAL A 147 -10.36 -7.92 -14.35
C VAL A 147 -10.54 -9.39 -14.69
N GLN A 148 -9.74 -9.92 -15.64
CA GLN A 148 -9.77 -11.34 -16.00
C GLN A 148 -9.43 -12.24 -14.81
N ARG A 149 -8.45 -11.83 -13.98
CA ARG A 149 -8.08 -12.55 -12.77
C ARG A 149 -9.24 -12.58 -11.77
N ALA A 150 -9.90 -11.45 -11.54
CA ALA A 150 -11.06 -11.36 -10.65
C ALA A 150 -12.21 -12.26 -11.14
N GLU A 151 -12.54 -12.23 -12.44
CA GLU A 151 -13.55 -13.09 -13.04
C GLU A 151 -13.26 -14.58 -12.85
N LEU A 152 -11.99 -14.98 -13.06
CA LEU A 152 -11.57 -16.36 -12.87
C LEU A 152 -11.76 -16.81 -11.40
N LEU A 153 -11.35 -15.97 -10.45
CA LEU A 153 -11.47 -16.28 -9.03
C LEU A 153 -12.94 -16.36 -8.59
N LEU A 154 -13.81 -15.48 -9.08
CA LEU A 154 -15.24 -15.54 -8.83
C LEU A 154 -15.84 -16.86 -9.33
N LYS A 155 -15.55 -17.26 -10.57
CA LYS A 155 -16.00 -18.55 -11.15
C LYS A 155 -15.51 -19.76 -10.35
N LEU A 156 -14.24 -19.74 -9.91
CA LEU A 156 -13.69 -20.83 -9.09
C LEU A 156 -14.41 -20.98 -7.74
N GLN A 157 -14.83 -19.88 -7.13
CA GLN A 157 -15.55 -19.94 -5.86
C GLN A 157 -17.01 -20.37 -6.06
N GLU A 158 -17.65 -19.98 -7.15
CA GLU A 158 -19.00 -20.48 -7.52
C GLU A 158 -19.01 -21.99 -7.71
N SER A 159 -17.99 -22.55 -8.37
CA SER A 159 -17.88 -24.00 -8.60
C SER A 159 -17.64 -24.84 -7.33
N LYS A 160 -17.23 -24.21 -6.23
CA LYS A 160 -17.01 -24.88 -4.93
C LYS A 160 -18.26 -24.89 -4.05
N LYS A 161 -19.32 -24.18 -4.39
CA LYS A 161 -20.57 -24.21 -3.65
C LYS A 161 -21.25 -25.56 -3.89
N PRO A 162 -21.59 -26.33 -2.85
CA PRO A 162 -22.37 -27.54 -3.04
C PRO A 162 -23.75 -27.20 -3.62
N ALA A 163 -24.23 -28.06 -4.51
CA ALA A 163 -25.56 -27.96 -5.12
C ALA A 163 -26.66 -28.08 -4.07
#